data_58f13c5e84e60834a30bab9f4fb04e8d
#
_entry.id   58f13c5e84e60834a30bab9f4fb04e8d
#
_cell.length_a   1.000
_cell.length_b   1.000
_cell.length_c   1.000
_cell.angle_alpha   90.00
_cell.angle_beta   90.00
_cell.angle_gamma   90.00
#
_symmetry.space_group_name_H-M   'P 1'
#
loop_
_entity.id
_entity.type
_entity.pdbx_description
1 polymer ?
#
loop_
_entity_poly.entity_id
_entity_poly.type
_entity_poly.pdbx_seq_one_letter_code
_entity_poly.pdbx_strand_id
1 'polypeptide(L)'
;MNLERILYVEDEPDIQAVAKLALEMVGGYQVLICSGGQDALDKVGGFAPDLILLDVMMPGMDGPTTLQKLRADSAAGAIPVIFLTAKVQASEVAHYQALGALDVIAKPFDPMLLAMQVRAIWERKP
;
A
#
# COMPACT_ATOMS: atom_id res chain seq x y z
N MET A 1 17.61 -5.77 0.18
CA MET A 1 16.47 -6.38 0.84
C MET A 1 15.40 -6.76 -0.17
N ASN A 2 14.92 -7.98 -0.13
CA ASN A 2 13.95 -8.47 -1.11
C ASN A 2 12.54 -8.09 -0.70
N LEU A 3 11.72 -7.75 -1.69
CA LEU A 3 10.29 -7.55 -1.50
C LEU A 3 9.61 -8.91 -1.60
N GLU A 4 9.01 -9.36 -0.51
CA GLU A 4 8.35 -10.66 -0.45
C GLU A 4 6.92 -10.58 0.07
N ARG A 5 6.68 -9.76 1.10
CA ARG A 5 5.41 -9.69 1.81
C ARG A 5 4.80 -8.31 1.65
N ILE A 6 3.58 -8.26 1.12
CA ILE A 6 2.85 -7.01 0.89
C ILE A 6 1.54 -7.04 1.67
N LEU A 7 1.30 -6.00 2.46
CA LEU A 7 0.01 -5.78 3.09
C LEU A 7 -0.74 -4.77 2.23
N TYR A 8 -1.93 -5.13 1.77
CA TYR A 8 -2.73 -4.31 0.87
C TYR A 8 -4.02 -3.88 1.59
N VAL A 9 -4.21 -2.57 1.75
CA VAL A 9 -5.35 -2.01 2.49
C VAL A 9 -6.34 -1.42 1.50
N GLU A 10 -7.53 -2.00 1.42
CA GLU A 10 -8.58 -1.67 0.45
C GLU A 10 -9.94 -2.11 1.01
N ASP A 11 -10.94 -1.25 0.98
CA ASP A 11 -12.26 -1.55 1.50
C ASP A 11 -13.19 -2.24 0.49
N GLU A 12 -12.92 -2.16 -0.81
CA GLU A 12 -13.77 -2.74 -1.84
C GLU A 12 -13.38 -4.19 -2.16
N PRO A 13 -14.27 -5.17 -1.92
CA PRO A 13 -13.94 -6.59 -2.13
C PRO A 13 -13.50 -6.94 -3.55
N ASP A 14 -14.11 -6.32 -4.56
CA ASP A 14 -13.75 -6.58 -5.96
C ASP A 14 -12.31 -6.16 -6.25
N ILE A 15 -11.89 -5.01 -5.75
CA ILE A 15 -10.53 -4.52 -5.92
C ILE A 15 -9.56 -5.38 -5.11
N GLN A 16 -9.93 -5.78 -3.90
CA GLN A 16 -9.13 -6.68 -3.08
C GLN A 16 -8.78 -7.96 -3.83
N ALA A 17 -9.78 -8.60 -4.45
CA ALA A 17 -9.59 -9.85 -5.16
C ALA A 17 -8.65 -9.69 -6.36
N VAL A 18 -8.85 -8.64 -7.15
CA VAL A 18 -8.04 -8.36 -8.34
C VAL A 18 -6.60 -8.03 -7.95
N ALA A 19 -6.41 -7.19 -6.94
CA ALA A 19 -5.08 -6.80 -6.48
C ALA A 19 -4.30 -8.00 -5.93
N LYS A 20 -4.94 -8.81 -5.11
CA LYS A 20 -4.31 -9.99 -4.54
C LYS A 20 -3.86 -10.96 -5.64
N LEU A 21 -4.76 -11.24 -6.59
CA LEU A 21 -4.46 -12.13 -7.70
C LEU A 21 -3.28 -11.58 -8.52
N ALA A 22 -3.30 -10.30 -8.86
CA ALA A 22 -2.26 -9.67 -9.65
C ALA A 22 -0.90 -9.72 -8.94
N LEU A 23 -0.86 -9.40 -7.67
CA LEU A 23 0.39 -9.37 -6.91
C LEU A 23 0.94 -10.77 -6.64
N GLU A 24 0.08 -11.74 -6.39
CA GLU A 24 0.50 -13.12 -6.12
C GLU A 24 0.88 -13.87 -7.39
N MET A 25 0.03 -13.80 -8.42
CA MET A 25 0.23 -14.60 -9.65
C MET A 25 1.30 -13.99 -10.57
N VAL A 26 1.28 -12.68 -10.76
CA VAL A 26 2.23 -12.00 -11.65
C VAL A 26 3.53 -11.69 -10.90
N GLY A 27 3.41 -11.17 -9.68
CA GLY A 27 4.56 -10.72 -8.90
C GLY A 27 5.23 -11.79 -8.06
N GLY A 28 4.50 -12.85 -7.71
CA GLY A 28 5.01 -13.89 -6.83
C GLY A 28 5.11 -13.46 -5.37
N TYR A 29 4.40 -12.40 -4.97
CA TYR A 29 4.44 -11.89 -3.61
C TYR A 29 3.46 -12.64 -2.71
N GLN A 30 3.72 -12.62 -1.41
CA GLN A 30 2.77 -13.05 -0.39
C GLN A 30 1.96 -11.83 0.06
N VAL A 31 0.64 -11.90 -0.08
CA VAL A 31 -0.23 -10.72 0.11
C VAL A 31 -1.24 -10.98 1.23
N LEU A 32 -1.33 -10.04 2.16
CA LEU A 32 -2.41 -10.00 3.14
C LEU A 32 -3.30 -8.80 2.82
N ILE A 33 -4.59 -9.06 2.64
CA ILE A 33 -5.59 -8.03 2.42
C ILE A 33 -6.15 -7.57 3.76
N CYS A 34 -6.19 -6.24 3.95
CA CYS A 34 -6.88 -5.62 5.07
C CYS A 34 -7.98 -4.73 4.53
N SER A 35 -9.15 -4.73 5.18
CA SER A 35 -10.35 -4.05 4.70
C SER A 35 -10.44 -2.58 5.10
N GLY A 36 -9.50 -2.08 5.86
CA GLY A 36 -9.49 -0.69 6.31
C GLY A 36 -8.28 -0.40 7.19
N GLY A 37 -8.16 0.86 7.61
CA GLY A 37 -7.03 1.32 8.40
C GLY A 37 -6.88 0.59 9.72
N GLN A 38 -7.97 0.40 10.45
CA GLN A 38 -7.90 -0.29 11.74
C GLN A 38 -7.48 -1.75 11.59
N ASP A 39 -8.02 -2.44 10.57
CA ASP A 39 -7.65 -3.81 10.26
C ASP A 39 -6.15 -3.92 9.96
N ALA A 40 -5.61 -2.96 9.23
CA ALA A 40 -4.18 -2.89 8.93
C ALA A 40 -3.35 -2.70 10.21
N LEU A 41 -3.76 -1.79 11.09
CA LEU A 41 -3.07 -1.55 12.35
C LEU A 41 -3.07 -2.80 13.24
N ASP A 42 -4.17 -3.54 13.23
CA ASP A 42 -4.29 -4.76 14.05
C ASP A 42 -3.40 -5.91 13.52
N LYS A 43 -3.18 -5.97 12.21
CA LYS A 43 -2.51 -7.12 11.57
C LYS A 43 -1.08 -6.88 11.16
N VAL A 44 -0.64 -5.63 11.08
CA VAL A 44 0.68 -5.30 10.55
C VAL A 44 1.81 -5.95 11.33
N GLY A 45 1.72 -5.98 12.65
CA GLY A 45 2.76 -6.56 13.49
C GLY A 45 2.93 -8.06 13.28
N GLY A 46 1.82 -8.78 13.21
CA GLY A 46 1.84 -10.24 13.04
C GLY A 46 2.22 -10.67 11.63
N PHE A 47 1.81 -9.92 10.61
CA PHE A 47 2.17 -10.24 9.24
C PHE A 47 3.60 -9.81 8.91
N ALA A 48 4.08 -8.74 9.52
CA ALA A 48 5.43 -8.21 9.29
C ALA A 48 5.71 -7.97 7.79
N PRO A 49 4.94 -7.10 7.11
CA PRO A 49 5.13 -6.85 5.67
C PRO A 49 6.42 -6.10 5.40
N ASP A 50 6.96 -6.30 4.20
CA ASP A 50 8.06 -5.49 3.68
C ASP A 50 7.56 -4.15 3.14
N LEU A 51 6.32 -4.13 2.65
CA LEU A 51 5.71 -2.98 1.98
C LEU A 51 4.21 -2.96 2.27
N ILE A 52 3.66 -1.77 2.42
CA ILE A 52 2.22 -1.57 2.58
C ILE A 52 1.70 -0.78 1.37
N LEU A 53 0.69 -1.31 0.70
CA LEU A 53 -0.09 -0.60 -0.31
C LEU A 53 -1.38 -0.11 0.35
N LEU A 54 -1.64 1.18 0.30
CA LEU A 54 -2.65 1.82 1.14
C LEU A 54 -3.54 2.72 0.29
N ASP A 55 -4.82 2.37 0.20
CA ASP A 55 -5.80 3.20 -0.48
C ASP A 55 -5.98 4.53 0.29
N VAL A 56 -6.05 5.64 -0.44
CA VAL A 56 -6.24 6.95 0.16
C VAL A 56 -7.69 7.14 0.62
N MET A 57 -8.65 6.76 -0.22
CA MET A 57 -10.07 7.01 0.03
C MET A 57 -10.75 5.78 0.60
N MET A 58 -10.89 5.75 1.92
CA MET A 58 -11.60 4.67 2.62
C MET A 58 -12.57 5.27 3.65
N PRO A 59 -13.72 4.63 3.90
CA PRO A 59 -14.63 5.09 4.93
C PRO A 59 -14.01 4.93 6.32
N GLY A 60 -14.38 5.79 7.23
CA GLY A 60 -13.83 5.81 8.58
C GLY A 60 -12.44 6.42 8.58
N MET A 61 -11.41 5.58 8.68
CA MET A 61 -10.02 6.02 8.70
C MET A 61 -9.47 6.02 7.28
N ASP A 62 -9.12 7.21 6.75
CA ASP A 62 -8.54 7.32 5.40
C ASP A 62 -7.07 6.90 5.37
N GLY A 63 -6.48 6.89 4.16
CA GLY A 63 -5.09 6.50 3.97
C GLY A 63 -4.09 7.36 4.72
N PRO A 64 -4.15 8.70 4.60
CA PRO A 64 -3.22 9.57 5.32
C PRO A 64 -3.28 9.41 6.85
N THR A 65 -4.48 9.25 7.41
CA THR A 65 -4.65 8.99 8.84
C THR A 65 -4.07 7.63 9.23
N THR A 66 -4.30 6.62 8.42
CA THR A 66 -3.72 5.29 8.63
C THR A 66 -2.19 5.34 8.61
N LEU A 67 -1.61 6.05 7.64
CA LEU A 67 -0.17 6.22 7.56
C LEU A 67 0.40 6.88 8.82
N GLN A 68 -0.26 7.93 9.30
CA GLN A 68 0.17 8.62 10.51
C GLN A 68 0.21 7.66 11.70
N LYS A 69 -0.83 6.83 11.85
CA LYS A 69 -0.90 5.86 12.94
C LYS A 69 0.13 4.74 12.78
N LEU A 70 0.39 4.30 11.55
CA LEU A 70 1.43 3.31 11.27
C LEU A 70 2.81 3.84 11.65
N ARG A 71 3.10 5.11 11.37
CA ARG A 71 4.39 5.72 11.72
C ARG A 71 4.60 5.82 13.23
N ALA A 72 3.52 5.94 14.00
CA ALA A 72 3.58 5.97 15.46
C ALA A 72 3.63 4.55 16.09
N ASP A 73 3.36 3.51 15.30
CA ASP A 73 3.36 2.13 15.77
C ASP A 73 4.79 1.58 15.80
N SER A 74 5.18 0.95 16.91
CA SER A 74 6.55 0.47 17.06
C SER A 74 6.88 -0.67 16.09
N ALA A 75 5.90 -1.46 15.66
CA ALA A 75 6.12 -2.56 14.73
C ALA A 75 6.14 -2.12 13.27
N ALA A 76 5.50 -0.97 12.95
CA ALA A 76 5.25 -0.55 11.58
C ALA A 76 5.90 0.78 11.20
N GLY A 77 6.57 1.44 12.14
CA GLY A 77 7.02 2.82 11.96
C GLY A 77 7.97 3.07 10.80
N ALA A 78 8.71 2.06 10.35
CA ALA A 78 9.68 2.19 9.27
C ALA A 78 9.27 1.46 7.99
N ILE A 79 8.11 0.80 7.95
CA ILE A 79 7.69 0.05 6.77
C ILE A 79 7.31 1.02 5.66
N PRO A 80 7.88 0.89 4.45
CA PRO A 80 7.51 1.76 3.33
C PRO A 80 6.04 1.61 2.95
N VAL A 81 5.41 2.73 2.58
CA VAL A 81 4.00 2.79 2.18
C VAL A 81 3.90 3.42 0.80
N ILE A 82 3.14 2.79 -0.09
CA ILE A 82 2.75 3.34 -1.38
C ILE A 82 1.24 3.61 -1.32
N PHE A 83 0.82 4.83 -1.62
CA PHE A 83 -0.60 5.15 -1.73
C PHE A 83 -1.16 4.75 -3.08
N LEU A 84 -2.44 4.35 -3.09
CA LEU A 84 -3.21 4.18 -4.31
C LEU A 84 -4.34 5.22 -4.31
N THR A 85 -4.43 6.00 -5.40
CA THR A 85 -5.42 7.07 -5.50
C THR A 85 -5.69 7.42 -6.95
N ALA A 86 -6.89 7.96 -7.24
CA ALA A 86 -7.20 8.50 -8.55
C ALA A 86 -6.49 9.84 -8.81
N LYS A 87 -5.92 10.47 -7.77
CA LYS A 87 -5.32 11.80 -7.84
C LYS A 87 -3.81 11.68 -7.89
N VAL A 88 -3.26 11.73 -9.11
CA VAL A 88 -1.82 11.49 -9.34
C VAL A 88 -1.13 12.66 -10.04
N GLN A 89 -1.66 13.87 -9.94
CA GLN A 89 -0.94 15.05 -10.43
C GLN A 89 0.32 15.28 -9.59
N ALA A 90 1.31 15.95 -10.18
CA ALA A 90 2.61 16.12 -9.53
C ALA A 90 2.51 16.75 -8.14
N SER A 91 1.62 17.73 -7.96
CA SER A 91 1.39 18.37 -6.67
C SER A 91 0.81 17.43 -5.62
N GLU A 92 -0.07 16.53 -6.06
CA GLU A 92 -0.69 15.53 -5.16
C GLU A 92 0.31 14.46 -4.76
N VAL A 93 1.09 13.97 -5.71
CA VAL A 93 2.16 13.00 -5.42
C VAL A 93 3.16 13.59 -4.42
N ALA A 94 3.59 14.85 -4.66
CA ALA A 94 4.52 15.53 -3.76
C ALA A 94 3.93 15.68 -2.35
N HIS A 95 2.63 15.98 -2.25
CA HIS A 95 1.94 16.09 -0.97
C HIS A 95 1.98 14.76 -0.20
N TYR A 96 1.64 13.65 -0.87
CA TYR A 96 1.65 12.34 -0.22
C TYR A 96 3.06 11.89 0.17
N GLN A 97 4.05 12.19 -0.65
CA GLN A 97 5.45 11.92 -0.31
C GLN A 97 5.90 12.74 0.91
N ALA A 98 5.45 13.99 1.00
CA ALA A 98 5.73 14.83 2.17
C ALA A 98 5.11 14.27 3.46
N LEU A 99 4.00 13.54 3.36
CA LEU A 99 3.38 12.86 4.49
C LEU A 99 4.14 11.58 4.89
N GLY A 100 5.09 11.14 4.09
CA GLY A 100 5.91 9.97 4.39
C GLY A 100 5.68 8.78 3.48
N ALA A 101 4.85 8.91 2.44
CA ALA A 101 4.67 7.84 1.47
C ALA A 101 5.90 7.74 0.56
N LEU A 102 6.22 6.51 0.19
CA LEU A 102 7.32 6.24 -0.73
C LEU A 102 7.00 6.73 -2.14
N ASP A 103 5.77 6.47 -2.59
CA ASP A 103 5.28 6.90 -3.90
C ASP A 103 3.76 6.69 -3.97
N VAL A 104 3.19 6.88 -5.16
CA VAL A 104 1.75 6.79 -5.43
C VAL A 104 1.53 5.97 -6.70
N ILE A 105 0.53 5.12 -6.70
CA ILE A 105 0.07 4.38 -7.88
C ILE A 105 -1.36 4.83 -8.21
N ALA A 106 -1.62 5.09 -9.49
CA ALA A 106 -2.93 5.55 -9.96
C ALA A 106 -4.00 4.46 -9.86
N LYS A 107 -5.20 4.87 -9.44
CA LYS A 107 -6.40 4.02 -9.49
C LYS A 107 -7.35 4.56 -10.57
N PRO A 108 -7.95 3.71 -11.36
CA PRO A 108 -7.82 2.25 -11.37
C PRO A 108 -6.46 1.83 -11.91
N PHE A 109 -5.86 0.81 -11.28
CA PHE A 109 -4.59 0.26 -11.77
C PHE A 109 -4.85 -0.82 -12.83
N ASP A 110 -3.84 -1.09 -13.65
CA ASP A 110 -3.87 -2.21 -14.58
C ASP A 110 -3.37 -3.46 -13.84
N PRO A 111 -4.22 -4.50 -13.69
CA PRO A 111 -3.82 -5.72 -12.96
C PRO A 111 -2.57 -6.39 -13.53
N MET A 112 -2.33 -6.25 -14.84
CA MET A 112 -1.14 -6.86 -15.48
C MET A 112 0.13 -6.07 -15.20
N LEU A 113 0.02 -4.82 -14.79
CA LEU A 113 1.17 -3.93 -14.55
C LEU A 113 1.43 -3.63 -13.08
N LEU A 114 0.48 -3.94 -12.19
CA LEU A 114 0.57 -3.55 -10.79
C LEU A 114 1.84 -4.07 -10.12
N ALA A 115 2.14 -5.34 -10.28
CA ALA A 115 3.33 -5.95 -9.66
C ALA A 115 4.62 -5.30 -10.14
N MET A 116 4.69 -4.98 -11.44
CA MET A 116 5.84 -4.32 -12.04
C MET A 116 6.01 -2.89 -11.52
N GLN A 117 4.91 -2.15 -11.39
CA GLN A 117 4.93 -0.79 -10.85
C GLN A 117 5.41 -0.79 -9.39
N VAL A 118 4.90 -1.71 -8.59
CA VAL A 118 5.29 -1.87 -7.18
C VAL A 118 6.78 -2.18 -7.09
N ARG A 119 7.25 -3.12 -7.89
CA ARG A 119 8.67 -3.50 -7.88
C ARG A 119 9.58 -2.35 -8.31
N ALA A 120 9.19 -1.59 -9.34
CA ALA A 120 9.97 -0.45 -9.80
C ALA A 120 10.10 0.62 -8.71
N ILE A 121 9.03 0.89 -7.98
CA ILE A 121 9.06 1.84 -6.88
C ILE A 121 9.93 1.31 -5.74
N TRP A 122 9.78 0.04 -5.41
CA TRP A 122 10.58 -0.60 -4.36
C TRP A 122 12.08 -0.51 -4.64
N GLU A 123 12.48 -0.75 -5.88
CA GLU A 123 13.89 -0.74 -6.27
C GLU A 123 14.49 0.67 -6.29
N ARG A 124 13.65 1.71 -6.41
CA ARG A 124 14.10 3.11 -6.39
C ARG A 124 14.14 3.72 -4.99
N LYS A 125 13.67 3.01 -3.98
CA LYS A 125 13.63 3.58 -2.64
C LYS A 125 15.05 3.89 -2.12
N PRO A 126 15.21 4.99 -1.36
CA PRO A 126 16.51 5.37 -0.83
C PRO A 126 17.03 4.40 0.23
#